data_48b6c577e64bfd1ec6eaac0454008b40
#
_entry.id   48b6c577e64bfd1ec6eaac0454008b40
#
_cell.length_a   1.000
_cell.length_b   1.000
_cell.length_c   1.000
_cell.angle_alpha   90.00
_cell.angle_beta   90.00
_cell.angle_gamma   90.00
#
_symmetry.space_group_name_H-M   'P 1'
#
loop_
_entity.id
_entity.type
_entity.pdbx_description
1 polymer ?
#
loop_
_entity_poly.entity_id
_entity_poly.type
_entity_poly.pdbx_seq_one_letter_code
_entity_poly.pdbx_strand_id
1 'polypeptide(L)'
;MKTEVIMIRKLFGCEIKQKSKSEFFSSTDLVKAGNRWRAANGMPTFNFHQWRNGNQTKEFIKEIEDKFGTAIISGRGRGVNTWVHPYLFLDIALAIDPKLKIEVYEWIFDSLLKYRNESGDSYKKMCGALYNNTTAKSSFSKDISKIADLIRVECGVKDWQTASEEQLKLRDKMHEYISLFCDMFYNRNDEAVRVGILKAKEFNHLKQ
;
A
#
# COMPACT_ATOMS: atom_id res chain seq x y z
N MET A 1 3.20 -17.07 -3.70
CA MET A 1 2.74 -16.41 -2.45
C MET A 1 2.96 -14.91 -2.60
N LYS A 2 1.91 -14.06 -2.44
CA LYS A 2 2.11 -12.60 -2.46
C LYS A 2 2.88 -12.20 -1.19
N THR A 3 4.04 -11.56 -1.31
CA THR A 3 4.79 -11.05 -0.15
C THR A 3 4.04 -9.86 0.44
N GLU A 4 3.81 -9.83 1.75
CA GLU A 4 3.20 -8.68 2.41
C GLU A 4 4.21 -7.53 2.43
N VAL A 5 3.80 -6.37 1.95
CA VAL A 5 4.63 -5.15 1.93
C VAL A 5 4.13 -4.19 3.00
N ILE A 6 5.06 -3.54 3.69
CA ILE A 6 4.73 -2.46 4.62
C ILE A 6 4.72 -1.16 3.81
N MET A 7 3.56 -0.51 3.77
CA MET A 7 3.37 0.81 3.16
C MET A 7 3.59 1.89 4.22
N ILE A 8 4.20 2.99 3.82
CA ILE A 8 4.34 4.19 4.65
C ILE A 8 3.38 5.24 4.11
N ARG A 9 2.44 5.67 4.96
CA ARG A 9 1.44 6.69 4.62
C ARG A 9 1.57 7.87 5.57
N LYS A 10 1.29 9.07 5.09
CA LYS A 10 1.33 10.29 5.92
C LYS A 10 -0.07 10.58 6.48
N LEU A 11 -0.16 10.75 7.80
CA LEU A 11 -1.35 11.18 8.51
C LEU A 11 -0.93 12.15 9.62
N PHE A 12 -1.55 13.33 9.72
CA PHE A 12 -1.17 14.40 10.67
C PHE A 12 0.31 14.81 10.58
N GLY A 13 0.87 14.84 9.38
CA GLY A 13 2.31 15.11 9.19
C GLY A 13 3.26 14.02 9.68
N CYS A 14 2.73 12.88 10.11
CA CYS A 14 3.50 11.74 10.60
C CYS A 14 3.38 10.53 9.68
N GLU A 15 4.40 9.68 9.69
CA GLU A 15 4.41 8.42 8.96
C GLU A 15 3.66 7.35 9.74
N ILE A 16 2.68 6.72 9.10
CA ILE A 16 1.90 5.60 9.61
C ILE A 16 2.15 4.39 8.71
N LYS A 17 2.55 3.29 9.30
CA LYS A 17 2.76 2.04 8.57
C LYS A 17 1.46 1.26 8.41
N GLN A 18 1.27 0.70 7.21
CA GLN A 18 0.16 -0.18 6.87
C GLN A 18 0.67 -1.43 6.14
N LYS A 19 0.09 -2.57 6.43
CA LYS A 19 0.37 -3.83 5.73
C LYS A 19 -0.53 -3.94 4.50
N SER A 20 0.05 -4.24 3.33
CA SER A 20 -0.67 -4.20 2.05
C SER A 20 -1.68 -5.32 1.85
N LYS A 21 -1.46 -6.49 2.45
CA LYS A 21 -2.34 -7.66 2.29
C LYS A 21 -3.40 -7.77 3.37
N SER A 22 -2.96 -7.74 4.60
CA SER A 22 -3.84 -7.86 5.77
C SER A 22 -4.55 -6.55 6.08
N GLU A 23 -4.13 -5.45 5.43
CA GLU A 23 -4.65 -4.09 5.62
C GLU A 23 -4.45 -3.53 7.03
N PHE A 24 -3.77 -4.25 7.90
CA PHE A 24 -3.51 -3.85 9.28
C PHE A 24 -2.67 -2.58 9.35
N PHE A 25 -3.01 -1.69 10.27
CA PHE A 25 -2.32 -0.43 10.53
C PHE A 25 -1.49 -0.50 11.81
N SER A 26 -0.39 0.26 11.84
CA SER A 26 0.40 0.45 13.06
C SER A 26 -0.34 1.37 14.05
N SER A 27 -0.92 0.81 15.11
CA SER A 27 -1.49 1.61 16.20
C SER A 27 -0.41 2.37 16.96
N THR A 28 0.81 1.85 17.03
CA THR A 28 1.95 2.53 17.64
C THR A 28 2.25 3.86 16.96
N ASP A 29 2.27 3.88 15.62
CA ASP A 29 2.52 5.10 14.85
C ASP A 29 1.34 6.07 14.99
N LEU A 30 0.08 5.58 14.94
CA LEU A 30 -1.11 6.40 15.11
C LEU A 30 -1.15 7.09 16.48
N VAL A 31 -0.93 6.34 17.56
CA VAL A 31 -0.94 6.89 18.93
C VAL A 31 0.16 7.92 19.10
N LYS A 32 1.34 7.68 18.53
CA LYS A 32 2.45 8.64 18.54
C LYS A 32 2.09 9.93 17.79
N ALA A 33 1.52 9.81 16.61
CA ALA A 33 1.05 10.95 15.81
C ALA A 33 -0.06 11.71 16.54
N GLY A 34 -1.07 11.01 17.03
CA GLY A 34 -2.18 11.57 17.78
C GLY A 34 -1.75 12.29 19.04
N ASN A 35 -0.80 11.73 19.80
CA ASN A 35 -0.30 12.39 21.02
C ASN A 35 0.53 13.64 20.72
N ARG A 36 1.26 13.70 19.61
CA ARG A 36 1.90 14.95 19.15
C ARG A 36 0.87 16.02 18.84
N TRP A 37 -0.18 15.64 18.13
CA TRP A 37 -1.28 16.55 17.80
C TRP A 37 -2.01 17.04 19.06
N ARG A 38 -2.34 16.14 20.01
CA ARG A 38 -2.96 16.49 21.30
C ARG A 38 -2.11 17.45 22.10
N ALA A 39 -0.80 17.22 22.19
CA ALA A 39 0.14 18.11 22.86
C ALA A 39 0.16 19.52 22.23
N ALA A 40 0.16 19.61 20.89
CA ALA A 40 0.10 20.87 20.17
C ALA A 40 -1.21 21.65 20.41
N ASN A 41 -2.29 20.95 20.77
CA ASN A 41 -3.61 21.54 21.08
C ASN A 41 -3.91 21.65 22.58
N GLY A 42 -2.92 21.48 23.46
CA GLY A 42 -3.07 21.59 24.90
C GLY A 42 -3.91 20.48 25.53
N MET A 43 -4.08 19.35 24.84
CA MET A 43 -4.87 18.22 25.32
C MET A 43 -4.02 17.17 26.06
N PRO A 44 -4.56 16.49 27.07
CA PRO A 44 -3.84 15.43 27.78
C PRO A 44 -3.50 14.26 26.83
N THR A 45 -2.41 13.56 27.12
CA THR A 45 -1.94 12.41 26.34
C THR A 45 -2.99 11.31 26.29
N PHE A 46 -3.27 10.78 25.11
CA PHE A 46 -4.11 9.60 24.93
C PHE A 46 -3.38 8.34 25.41
N ASN A 47 -4.01 7.59 26.32
CA ASN A 47 -3.48 6.36 26.87
C ASN A 47 -4.09 5.14 26.15
N PHE A 48 -3.33 4.57 25.21
CA PHE A 48 -3.76 3.40 24.43
C PHE A 48 -4.08 2.19 25.31
N HIS A 49 -3.32 1.95 26.39
CA HIS A 49 -3.55 0.81 27.26
C HIS A 49 -4.86 0.95 28.03
N GLN A 50 -5.14 2.14 28.53
CA GLN A 50 -6.40 2.44 29.23
C GLN A 50 -7.59 2.30 28.27
N TRP A 51 -7.50 2.87 27.06
CA TRP A 51 -8.54 2.74 26.03
C TRP A 51 -8.79 1.27 25.67
N ARG A 52 -7.74 0.48 25.42
CA ARG A 52 -7.86 -0.95 25.07
C ARG A 52 -8.54 -1.78 26.15
N ASN A 53 -8.37 -1.40 27.43
CA ASN A 53 -8.94 -2.11 28.58
C ASN A 53 -10.37 -1.69 28.94
N GLY A 54 -10.92 -0.68 28.26
CA GLY A 54 -12.32 -0.27 28.39
C GLY A 54 -13.28 -1.39 27.96
N ASN A 55 -14.43 -1.51 28.64
CA ASN A 55 -15.39 -2.59 28.38
C ASN A 55 -15.90 -2.55 26.94
N GLN A 56 -16.31 -1.38 26.45
CA GLN A 56 -16.79 -1.21 25.07
C GLN A 56 -15.72 -1.59 24.03
N THR A 57 -14.46 -1.22 24.28
CA THR A 57 -13.35 -1.57 23.39
C THR A 57 -13.09 -3.08 23.38
N LYS A 58 -13.17 -3.74 24.55
CA LYS A 58 -13.02 -5.21 24.62
C LYS A 58 -14.13 -5.94 23.88
N GLU A 59 -15.36 -5.49 24.01
CA GLU A 59 -16.50 -6.03 23.25
C GLU A 59 -16.30 -5.83 21.75
N PHE A 60 -15.89 -4.64 21.34
CA PHE A 60 -15.63 -4.35 19.93
C PHE A 60 -14.46 -5.18 19.36
N ILE A 61 -13.37 -5.35 20.13
CA ILE A 61 -12.27 -6.24 19.74
C ILE A 61 -12.79 -7.66 19.52
N LYS A 62 -13.61 -8.18 20.42
CA LYS A 62 -14.20 -9.51 20.30
C LYS A 62 -15.08 -9.65 19.06
N GLU A 63 -15.95 -8.69 18.77
CA GLU A 63 -16.77 -8.68 17.56
C GLU A 63 -15.92 -8.70 16.26
N ILE A 64 -14.79 -7.98 16.26
CA ILE A 64 -13.84 -8.02 15.13
C ILE A 64 -13.18 -9.40 15.02
N GLU A 65 -12.76 -9.98 16.14
CA GLU A 65 -12.14 -11.30 16.18
C GLU A 65 -13.10 -12.41 15.73
N ASP A 66 -14.34 -12.36 16.18
CA ASP A 66 -15.39 -13.31 15.80
C ASP A 66 -15.72 -13.22 14.30
N LYS A 67 -15.71 -12.01 13.70
CA LYS A 67 -16.07 -11.80 12.30
C LYS A 67 -14.90 -11.92 11.33
N PHE A 68 -13.70 -11.48 11.71
CA PHE A 68 -12.54 -11.36 10.81
C PHE A 68 -11.32 -12.19 11.26
N GLY A 69 -11.41 -12.86 12.39
CA GLY A 69 -10.40 -13.78 12.93
C GLY A 69 -9.37 -13.09 13.81
N THR A 70 -8.83 -11.95 13.44
CA THR A 70 -7.78 -11.26 14.23
C THR A 70 -8.02 -9.77 14.27
N ALA A 71 -8.07 -9.20 15.46
CA ALA A 71 -8.21 -7.75 15.65
C ALA A 71 -6.87 -7.05 15.92
N ILE A 72 -5.97 -7.69 16.68
CA ILE A 72 -4.69 -7.12 17.11
C ILE A 72 -3.57 -8.12 16.97
N ILE A 73 -2.47 -7.71 16.35
CA ILE A 73 -1.20 -8.44 16.27
C ILE A 73 -0.17 -7.67 17.08
N SER A 74 0.13 -8.13 18.27
CA SER A 74 1.14 -7.52 19.15
C SER A 74 2.52 -8.09 18.85
N GLY A 75 3.47 -7.23 18.53
CA GLY A 75 4.88 -7.63 18.47
C GLY A 75 5.48 -7.76 19.88
N ARG A 76 6.48 -8.63 20.03
CA ARG A 76 7.27 -8.76 21.25
C ARG A 76 8.58 -8.00 21.10
N GLY A 77 8.93 -7.17 22.08
CA GLY A 77 10.21 -6.45 22.12
C GLY A 77 10.09 -4.93 22.05
N ARG A 78 11.18 -4.25 22.42
CA ARG A 78 11.26 -2.79 22.45
C ARG A 78 11.28 -2.26 20.99
N GLY A 79 10.40 -1.33 20.66
CA GLY A 79 10.35 -0.72 19.31
C GLY A 79 9.54 -1.51 18.27
N VAL A 80 8.91 -2.61 18.63
CA VAL A 80 8.06 -3.39 17.71
C VAL A 80 6.65 -2.79 17.66
N ASN A 81 6.13 -2.64 16.43
CA ASN A 81 4.80 -2.07 16.22
C ASN A 81 3.70 -3.06 16.66
N THR A 82 2.65 -2.52 17.25
CA THR A 82 1.36 -3.20 17.39
C THR A 82 0.52 -2.90 16.16
N TRP A 83 0.01 -3.94 15.53
CA TRP A 83 -0.81 -3.86 14.33
C TRP A 83 -2.27 -4.10 14.70
N VAL A 84 -3.17 -3.29 14.16
CA VAL A 84 -4.60 -3.37 14.43
C VAL A 84 -5.40 -3.44 13.14
N HIS A 85 -6.53 -4.13 13.21
CA HIS A 85 -7.50 -4.18 12.13
C HIS A 85 -7.98 -2.76 11.75
N PRO A 86 -8.33 -2.48 10.47
CA PRO A 86 -8.76 -1.16 10.02
C PRO A 86 -9.88 -0.53 10.87
N TYR A 87 -10.84 -1.32 11.32
CA TYR A 87 -11.93 -0.83 12.18
C TYR A 87 -11.44 -0.37 13.56
N LEU A 88 -10.49 -1.10 14.16
CA LEU A 88 -9.85 -0.65 15.39
C LEU A 88 -8.98 0.59 15.18
N PHE A 89 -8.32 0.69 14.05
CA PHE A 89 -7.55 1.89 13.70
C PHE A 89 -8.44 3.14 13.68
N LEU A 90 -9.63 3.02 13.07
CA LEU A 90 -10.64 4.09 13.08
C LEU A 90 -11.10 4.44 14.49
N ASP A 91 -11.41 3.43 15.31
CA ASP A 91 -11.88 3.65 16.68
C ASP A 91 -10.82 4.32 17.56
N ILE A 92 -9.54 3.94 17.41
CA ILE A 92 -8.41 4.61 18.07
C ILE A 92 -8.32 6.08 17.63
N ALA A 93 -8.43 6.35 16.33
CA ALA A 93 -8.36 7.70 15.80
C ALA A 93 -9.48 8.59 16.35
N LEU A 94 -10.70 8.04 16.46
CA LEU A 94 -11.84 8.70 17.05
C LEU A 94 -11.66 8.98 18.54
N ALA A 95 -11.06 8.05 19.26
CA ALA A 95 -10.76 8.22 20.68
C ALA A 95 -9.63 9.25 20.93
N ILE A 96 -8.72 9.41 19.95
CA ILE A 96 -7.71 10.46 20.00
C ILE A 96 -8.36 11.84 19.81
N ASP A 97 -9.12 12.03 18.74
CA ASP A 97 -9.92 13.24 18.51
C ASP A 97 -11.06 13.00 17.50
N PRO A 98 -12.32 13.22 17.92
CA PRO A 98 -13.46 13.11 17.01
C PRO A 98 -13.42 14.04 15.78
N LYS A 99 -12.75 15.20 15.88
CA LYS A 99 -12.62 16.13 14.74
C LYS A 99 -11.77 15.57 13.62
N LEU A 100 -10.85 14.67 13.92
CA LEU A 100 -9.98 14.00 12.96
C LEU A 100 -10.68 12.89 12.18
N LYS A 101 -11.93 12.58 12.51
CA LYS A 101 -12.68 11.47 11.92
C LYS A 101 -12.71 11.54 10.39
N ILE A 102 -13.02 12.70 9.84
CA ILE A 102 -13.15 12.90 8.39
C ILE A 102 -11.82 12.65 7.70
N GLU A 103 -10.73 13.29 8.17
CA GLU A 103 -9.40 13.11 7.59
C GLU A 103 -8.93 11.64 7.63
N VAL A 104 -9.24 10.92 8.73
CA VAL A 104 -8.89 9.50 8.86
C VAL A 104 -9.71 8.64 7.90
N TYR A 105 -10.99 8.94 7.72
CA TYR A 105 -11.83 8.23 6.75
C TYR A 105 -11.34 8.46 5.32
N GLU A 106 -11.12 9.70 4.91
CA GLU A 106 -10.59 10.03 3.59
C GLU A 106 -9.24 9.35 3.35
N TRP A 107 -8.38 9.34 4.37
CA TRP A 107 -7.07 8.71 4.30
C TRP A 107 -7.12 7.19 4.17
N ILE A 108 -8.05 6.50 4.88
CA ILE A 108 -8.19 5.04 4.79
C ILE A 108 -8.79 4.62 3.45
N PHE A 109 -9.78 5.37 2.98
CA PHE A 109 -10.51 5.05 1.76
C PHE A 109 -9.90 5.70 0.51
N ASP A 110 -8.71 6.27 0.60
CA ASP A 110 -8.02 6.75 -0.57
C ASP A 110 -7.69 5.59 -1.55
N SER A 111 -7.50 5.95 -2.80
CA SER A 111 -7.24 4.97 -3.85
C SER A 111 -5.84 4.35 -3.78
N LEU A 112 -4.97 4.83 -2.90
CA LEU A 112 -3.59 4.35 -2.77
C LEU A 112 -3.52 2.86 -2.41
N LEU A 113 -4.36 2.40 -1.47
CA LEU A 113 -4.44 0.99 -1.09
C LEU A 113 -4.89 0.12 -2.26
N LYS A 114 -5.93 0.57 -2.99
CA LYS A 114 -6.44 -0.09 -4.17
C LYS A 114 -5.34 -0.32 -5.21
N TYR A 115 -4.63 0.74 -5.59
CA TYR A 115 -3.55 0.63 -6.59
C TYR A 115 -2.38 -0.23 -6.12
N ARG A 116 -2.09 -0.29 -4.83
CA ARG A 116 -1.04 -1.19 -4.32
C ARG A 116 -1.45 -2.66 -4.38
N ASN A 117 -2.70 -2.97 -4.13
CA ASN A 117 -3.21 -4.34 -4.19
C ASN A 117 -3.37 -4.81 -5.65
N GLU A 118 -3.92 -3.96 -6.51
CA GLU A 118 -4.10 -4.25 -7.95
C GLU A 118 -2.77 -4.44 -8.67
N SER A 119 -1.70 -3.73 -8.26
CA SER A 119 -0.40 -3.84 -8.90
C SER A 119 0.23 -5.23 -8.84
N GLY A 120 -0.09 -6.01 -7.82
CA GLY A 120 0.38 -7.39 -7.74
C GLY A 120 -0.21 -8.29 -8.83
N ASP A 121 -1.40 -7.97 -9.31
CA ASP A 121 -2.09 -8.73 -10.34
C ASP A 121 -1.72 -8.21 -11.75
N SER A 122 -1.59 -6.90 -11.95
CA SER A 122 -1.10 -6.30 -13.20
C SER A 122 0.35 -6.75 -13.51
N TYR A 123 1.22 -6.77 -12.50
CA TYR A 123 2.59 -7.26 -12.63
C TYR A 123 2.65 -8.74 -13.02
N LYS A 124 1.85 -9.60 -12.40
CA LYS A 124 1.79 -11.03 -12.74
C LYS A 124 1.32 -11.24 -14.17
N LYS A 125 0.29 -10.49 -14.60
CA LYS A 125 -0.23 -10.55 -15.96
C LYS A 125 0.86 -10.17 -16.97
N MET A 126 1.58 -9.07 -16.73
CA MET A 126 2.72 -8.64 -17.56
C MET A 126 3.81 -9.70 -17.59
N CYS A 127 4.23 -10.24 -16.44
CA CYS A 127 5.23 -11.32 -16.39
C CYS A 127 4.81 -12.55 -17.17
N GLY A 128 3.54 -12.94 -17.09
CA GLY A 128 2.98 -14.06 -17.84
C GLY A 128 3.03 -13.82 -19.35
N ALA A 129 2.64 -12.63 -19.81
CA ALA A 129 2.70 -12.25 -21.21
C ALA A 129 4.14 -12.27 -21.75
N LEU A 130 5.08 -11.65 -21.04
CA LEU A 130 6.51 -11.64 -21.39
C LEU A 130 7.12 -13.05 -21.39
N TYR A 131 6.75 -13.90 -20.43
CA TYR A 131 7.23 -15.28 -20.36
C TYR A 131 6.74 -16.12 -21.55
N ASN A 132 5.47 -15.96 -21.92
CA ASN A 132 4.89 -16.65 -23.06
C ASN A 132 5.48 -16.16 -24.38
N ASN A 133 5.88 -14.90 -24.45
CA ASN A 133 6.44 -14.24 -25.62
C ASN A 133 7.97 -14.37 -25.75
N THR A 134 8.66 -15.15 -24.92
CA THR A 134 10.11 -15.36 -25.01
C THR A 134 10.45 -16.81 -25.32
N THR A 135 11.47 -17.02 -26.16
CA THR A 135 12.10 -18.32 -26.39
C THR A 135 13.19 -18.62 -25.37
N ALA A 136 13.84 -17.59 -24.81
CA ALA A 136 14.95 -17.72 -23.86
C ALA A 136 14.44 -17.78 -22.42
N LYS A 137 13.73 -18.84 -22.06
CA LYS A 137 13.11 -19.01 -20.73
C LYS A 137 14.10 -19.11 -19.57
N SER A 138 15.32 -19.57 -19.83
CA SER A 138 16.37 -19.71 -18.80
C SER A 138 16.89 -18.38 -18.26
N SER A 139 16.88 -17.30 -19.06
CA SER A 139 17.30 -15.94 -18.64
C SER A 139 16.16 -15.09 -18.11
N PHE A 140 14.92 -15.54 -18.23
CA PHE A 140 13.71 -14.76 -17.94
C PHE A 140 13.73 -14.08 -16.56
N SER A 141 14.21 -14.77 -15.51
CA SER A 141 14.28 -14.21 -14.16
C SER A 141 15.15 -12.95 -14.07
N LYS A 142 16.25 -12.92 -14.82
CA LYS A 142 17.14 -11.74 -14.88
C LYS A 142 16.53 -10.63 -15.71
N ASP A 143 15.87 -10.99 -16.82
CA ASP A 143 15.28 -10.02 -17.73
C ASP A 143 14.08 -9.33 -17.11
N ILE A 144 13.21 -10.07 -16.40
CA ILE A 144 12.07 -9.47 -15.70
C ILE A 144 12.50 -8.53 -14.58
N SER A 145 13.63 -8.81 -13.90
CA SER A 145 14.17 -7.90 -12.88
C SER A 145 14.61 -6.57 -13.49
N LYS A 146 15.28 -6.61 -14.65
CA LYS A 146 15.68 -5.40 -15.39
C LYS A 146 14.47 -4.59 -15.85
N ILE A 147 13.42 -5.27 -16.34
CA ILE A 147 12.17 -4.62 -16.76
C ILE A 147 11.48 -3.96 -15.56
N ALA A 148 11.43 -4.62 -14.42
CA ALA A 148 10.84 -4.06 -13.19
C ALA A 148 11.62 -2.82 -12.72
N ASP A 149 12.97 -2.84 -12.78
CA ASP A 149 13.80 -1.69 -12.44
C ASP A 149 13.60 -0.55 -13.45
N LEU A 150 13.50 -0.84 -14.74
CA LEU A 150 13.20 0.16 -15.76
C LEU A 150 11.85 0.83 -15.48
N ILE A 151 10.80 0.07 -15.24
CA ILE A 151 9.47 0.62 -14.90
C ILE A 151 9.55 1.51 -13.65
N ARG A 152 10.31 1.12 -12.63
CA ARG A 152 10.51 1.91 -11.41
C ARG A 152 11.17 3.26 -11.72
N VAL A 153 12.21 3.26 -12.53
CA VAL A 153 12.92 4.48 -12.96
C VAL A 153 11.98 5.37 -13.79
N GLU A 154 11.24 4.78 -14.73
CA GLU A 154 10.32 5.50 -15.63
C GLU A 154 9.11 6.11 -14.89
N CYS A 155 8.72 5.53 -13.74
CA CYS A 155 7.74 6.14 -12.83
C CYS A 155 8.34 7.20 -11.89
N GLY A 156 9.66 7.44 -11.94
CA GLY A 156 10.35 8.39 -11.05
C GLY A 156 10.32 7.97 -9.58
N VAL A 157 10.35 6.67 -9.30
CA VAL A 157 10.21 6.11 -7.95
C VAL A 157 11.53 5.51 -7.48
N LYS A 158 11.99 5.91 -6.29
CA LYS A 158 13.16 5.29 -5.63
C LYS A 158 12.77 4.02 -4.88
N ASP A 159 11.67 4.09 -4.15
CA ASP A 159 11.10 2.99 -3.37
C ASP A 159 9.57 2.97 -3.54
N TRP A 160 9.03 1.83 -3.97
CA TRP A 160 7.58 1.65 -4.16
C TRP A 160 6.77 1.86 -2.88
N GLN A 161 7.37 1.74 -1.70
CA GLN A 161 6.68 1.99 -0.42
C GLN A 161 6.30 3.46 -0.27
N THR A 162 7.02 4.38 -0.90
CA THR A 162 6.81 5.83 -0.84
C THR A 162 6.17 6.40 -2.10
N ALA A 163 5.82 5.56 -3.08
CA ALA A 163 5.23 5.99 -4.33
C ALA A 163 3.86 6.65 -4.13
N SER A 164 3.63 7.73 -4.87
CA SER A 164 2.33 8.41 -4.93
C SER A 164 1.29 7.58 -5.68
N GLU A 165 0.02 7.92 -5.52
CA GLU A 165 -1.08 7.31 -6.27
C GLU A 165 -0.88 7.42 -7.78
N GLU A 166 -0.45 8.58 -8.27
CA GLU A 166 -0.21 8.82 -9.70
C GLU A 166 0.92 7.93 -10.25
N GLN A 167 1.99 7.78 -9.47
CA GLN A 167 3.10 6.89 -9.84
C GLN A 167 2.66 5.42 -9.87
N LEU A 168 1.78 5.00 -8.97
CA LEU A 168 1.22 3.66 -8.97
C LEU A 168 0.26 3.42 -10.14
N LYS A 169 -0.58 4.39 -10.48
CA LYS A 169 -1.44 4.37 -11.68
C LYS A 169 -0.61 4.23 -12.95
N LEU A 170 0.45 5.04 -13.07
CA LEU A 170 1.35 4.99 -14.23
C LEU A 170 2.02 3.62 -14.37
N ARG A 171 2.51 3.05 -13.25
CA ARG A 171 3.08 1.70 -13.23
C ARG A 171 2.09 0.66 -13.74
N ASP A 172 0.85 0.68 -13.22
CA ASP A 172 -0.16 -0.30 -13.61
C ASP A 172 -0.55 -0.16 -15.07
N LYS A 173 -0.57 1.06 -15.60
CA LYS A 173 -0.72 1.31 -17.04
C LYS A 173 0.45 0.80 -17.87
N MET A 174 1.68 0.94 -17.38
CA MET A 174 2.85 0.33 -18.04
C MET A 174 2.71 -1.20 -18.09
N HIS A 175 2.34 -1.86 -17.00
CA HIS A 175 2.11 -3.31 -16.97
C HIS A 175 1.02 -3.74 -17.98
N GLU A 176 -0.09 -3.01 -18.03
CA GLU A 176 -1.20 -3.27 -18.93
C GLU A 176 -0.78 -3.17 -20.41
N TYR A 177 -0.13 -2.05 -20.80
CA TYR A 177 0.31 -1.83 -22.16
C TYR A 177 1.42 -2.80 -22.59
N ILE A 178 2.40 -3.09 -21.72
CA ILE A 178 3.43 -4.09 -22.02
C ILE A 178 2.78 -5.45 -22.28
N SER A 179 1.83 -5.86 -21.42
CA SER A 179 1.09 -7.12 -21.62
C SER A 179 0.36 -7.15 -22.97
N LEU A 180 -0.31 -6.06 -23.34
CA LEU A 180 -1.02 -5.93 -24.62
C LEU A 180 -0.06 -5.99 -25.82
N PHE A 181 1.07 -5.30 -25.73
CA PHE A 181 2.04 -5.26 -26.84
C PHE A 181 2.84 -6.55 -27.00
N CYS A 182 2.93 -7.41 -25.98
CA CYS A 182 3.48 -8.75 -26.13
C CYS A 182 2.73 -9.57 -27.20
N ASP A 183 1.41 -9.43 -27.28
CA ASP A 183 0.61 -10.11 -28.30
C ASP A 183 0.86 -9.58 -29.72
N MET A 184 1.26 -8.30 -29.83
CA MET A 184 1.56 -7.65 -31.11
C MET A 184 3.01 -7.87 -31.58
N PHE A 185 3.96 -7.94 -30.66
CA PHE A 185 5.39 -8.06 -30.93
C PHE A 185 5.91 -9.46 -30.56
N TYR A 186 5.48 -10.47 -31.33
CA TYR A 186 5.88 -11.86 -31.08
C TYR A 186 7.40 -12.03 -31.05
N ASN A 187 7.92 -12.66 -29.97
CA ASN A 187 9.35 -12.86 -29.69
C ASN A 187 10.22 -11.57 -29.63
N ARG A 188 9.61 -10.40 -29.41
CA ARG A 188 10.30 -9.11 -29.28
C ARG A 188 9.90 -8.38 -28.02
N ASN A 189 10.25 -8.96 -26.86
CA ASN A 189 9.91 -8.40 -25.55
C ASN A 189 10.45 -6.99 -25.34
N ASP A 190 11.67 -6.69 -25.83
CA ASP A 190 12.27 -5.35 -25.69
C ASP A 190 11.42 -4.28 -26.40
N GLU A 191 10.89 -4.61 -27.56
CA GLU A 191 10.00 -3.73 -28.31
C GLU A 191 8.66 -3.54 -27.60
N ALA A 192 8.05 -4.63 -27.09
CA ALA A 192 6.81 -4.59 -26.33
C ALA A 192 6.95 -3.72 -25.06
N VAL A 193 8.07 -3.87 -24.36
CA VAL A 193 8.37 -3.07 -23.15
C VAL A 193 8.56 -1.59 -23.52
N ARG A 194 9.38 -1.29 -24.53
CA ARG A 194 9.64 0.08 -24.96
C ARG A 194 8.37 0.80 -25.39
N VAL A 195 7.56 0.18 -26.25
CA VAL A 195 6.31 0.77 -26.74
C VAL A 195 5.27 0.87 -25.64
N GLY A 196 5.16 -0.15 -24.79
CA GLY A 196 4.23 -0.15 -23.67
C GLY A 196 4.48 0.99 -22.68
N ILE A 197 5.75 1.24 -22.34
CA ILE A 197 6.14 2.37 -21.48
C ILE A 197 5.80 3.71 -22.13
N LEU A 198 6.15 3.89 -23.40
CA LEU A 198 5.85 5.14 -24.13
C LEU A 198 4.34 5.42 -24.16
N LYS A 199 3.52 4.43 -24.48
CA LYS A 199 2.06 4.59 -24.53
C LYS A 199 1.45 4.87 -23.17
N ALA A 200 1.95 4.27 -22.10
CA ALA A 200 1.50 4.59 -20.75
C ALA A 200 1.78 6.05 -20.36
N LYS A 201 2.95 6.58 -20.74
CA LYS A 201 3.32 7.98 -20.51
C LYS A 201 2.48 8.96 -21.33
N GLU A 202 2.28 8.70 -22.61
CA GLU A 202 1.40 9.52 -23.46
C GLU A 202 -0.01 9.62 -22.88
N PHE A 203 -0.58 8.49 -22.40
CA PHE A 203 -1.89 8.46 -21.81
C PHE A 203 -1.97 9.26 -20.51
N ASN A 204 -0.89 9.29 -19.72
CA ASN A 204 -0.83 10.04 -18.47
C ASN A 204 -0.75 11.56 -18.71
N HIS A 205 -0.02 11.98 -19.76
CA HIS A 205 0.08 13.41 -20.16
C HIS A 205 -1.22 13.98 -20.73
N LEU A 206 -2.07 13.16 -21.34
CA LEU A 206 -3.37 13.59 -21.88
C LEU A 206 -4.44 13.83 -20.81
N LYS A 207 -4.18 13.48 -19.55
CA LYS A 207 -5.11 13.63 -18.42
C LYS A 207 -4.73 14.73 -17.42
N GLN A 208 -3.60 15.40 -17.65
CA GLN A 208 -3.18 16.61 -16.94
C GLN A 208 -3.59 17.86 -17.73
#